data_9e32590d04a3c64bf0b1c3bcf7a6f417
#
_entry.id   9e32590d04a3c64bf0b1c3bcf7a6f417
#
_cell.length_a   1.000
_cell.length_b   1.000
_cell.length_c   1.000
_cell.angle_alpha   90.00
_cell.angle_beta   90.00
_cell.angle_gamma   90.00
#
_symmetry.space_group_name_H-M   'P 1'
#
loop_
_entity.id
_entity.type
_entity.pdbx_description
1 polymer ?
#
loop_
_entity_poly.entity_id
_entity_poly.type
_entity_poly.pdbx_seq_one_letter_code
_entity_poly.pdbx_strand_id
1 'polypeptide(L)'
;MGLRGHKAAVVSSGLAVRFLVALMGPTHVAFPSHWVRGIVTPADGGQDGHVTWANASYERTDLARRLTIQAKGVTAETRIVLYANEQRSRSFAVDKVVGLIDVERTLIQPLPAQFRGGERERLLGLFVESSYIALIANPFWVLELPSRTNVLDVFALRVSERRPGEFDSRLRLPSAALEEASAMSVGSAK
;
A
#
# COMPACT_ATOMS: atom_id res chain seq x y z
N MET A 1 -26.28 29.60 -31.49
CA MET A 1 -26.71 28.99 -30.22
C MET A 1 -26.05 27.61 -30.13
N GLY A 2 -24.98 27.49 -29.37
CA GLY A 2 -24.18 26.26 -29.24
C GLY A 2 -24.53 25.56 -27.93
N LEU A 3 -25.12 24.39 -28.01
CA LEU A 3 -25.37 23.50 -26.89
C LEU A 3 -24.01 22.91 -26.38
N ARG A 4 -23.52 23.42 -25.28
CA ARG A 4 -22.42 22.78 -24.55
C ARG A 4 -22.97 21.52 -23.89
N GLY A 5 -22.65 20.37 -24.48
CA GLY A 5 -22.91 19.07 -23.86
C GLY A 5 -22.08 18.96 -22.59
N HIS A 6 -22.74 19.00 -21.44
CA HIS A 6 -22.15 18.56 -20.18
C HIS A 6 -21.96 17.05 -20.29
N LYS A 7 -20.68 16.61 -20.36
CA LYS A 7 -20.36 15.19 -20.08
C LYS A 7 -20.75 14.94 -18.62
N ALA A 8 -21.91 14.33 -18.45
CA ALA A 8 -22.26 13.73 -17.16
C ALA A 8 -21.16 12.73 -16.81
N ALA A 9 -20.41 13.01 -15.75
CA ALA A 9 -19.55 12.04 -15.15
C ALA A 9 -20.45 10.89 -14.71
N VAL A 10 -20.36 9.78 -15.40
CA VAL A 10 -20.95 8.51 -14.96
C VAL A 10 -20.26 8.18 -13.65
N VAL A 11 -20.95 8.46 -12.55
CA VAL A 11 -20.54 7.97 -11.22
C VAL A 11 -20.73 6.46 -11.26
N SER A 12 -19.69 5.77 -11.72
CA SER A 12 -19.60 4.32 -11.64
C SER A 12 -19.57 3.98 -10.16
N SER A 13 -20.68 3.47 -9.62
CA SER A 13 -20.79 2.94 -8.25
C SER A 13 -20.05 1.60 -8.11
N GLY A 14 -18.94 1.45 -8.81
CA GLY A 14 -18.02 0.33 -8.67
C GLY A 14 -17.39 0.36 -7.28
N LEU A 15 -17.53 -0.73 -6.53
CA LEU A 15 -16.85 -0.90 -5.24
C LEU A 15 -15.34 -0.72 -5.44
N ALA A 16 -14.80 0.42 -5.03
CA ALA A 16 -13.37 0.68 -5.09
C ALA A 16 -12.65 -0.05 -3.94
N VAL A 17 -11.45 -0.52 -4.23
CA VAL A 17 -10.54 -1.10 -3.24
C VAL A 17 -9.38 -0.14 -3.05
N ARG A 18 -9.07 0.18 -1.80
CA ARG A 18 -7.95 1.06 -1.47
C ARG A 18 -6.69 0.26 -1.22
N PHE A 19 -5.61 0.67 -1.85
CA PHE A 19 -4.29 0.09 -1.72
C PHE A 19 -3.27 1.11 -1.23
N LEU A 20 -2.37 0.67 -0.35
CA LEU A 20 -1.08 1.32 -0.16
C LEU A 20 -0.16 0.85 -1.29
N VAL A 21 0.29 1.76 -2.15
CA VAL A 21 1.28 1.45 -3.19
C VAL A 21 2.66 1.87 -2.72
N ALA A 22 3.61 0.95 -2.84
CA ALA A 22 5.01 1.18 -2.50
C ALA A 22 5.93 0.71 -3.63
N LEU A 23 7.09 1.35 -3.72
CA LEU A 23 8.18 0.95 -4.61
C LEU A 23 9.11 0.01 -3.85
N MET A 24 9.43 -1.13 -4.45
CA MET A 24 10.41 -2.12 -3.97
C MET A 24 11.32 -2.47 -5.16
N GLY A 25 12.57 -2.05 -5.14
CA GLY A 25 13.43 -2.10 -6.31
C GLY A 25 12.81 -1.34 -7.49
N PRO A 26 12.66 -1.98 -8.65
CA PRO A 26 11.97 -1.40 -9.80
C PRO A 26 10.46 -1.66 -9.81
N THR A 27 9.92 -2.39 -8.82
CA THR A 27 8.55 -2.95 -8.84
C THR A 27 7.63 -2.15 -7.94
N HIS A 28 6.47 -1.73 -8.47
CA HIS A 28 5.39 -1.20 -7.65
C HIS A 28 4.56 -2.35 -7.08
N VAL A 29 4.46 -2.40 -5.76
CA VAL A 29 3.71 -3.41 -5.02
C VAL A 29 2.57 -2.73 -4.28
N ALA A 30 1.36 -3.25 -4.45
CA ALA A 30 0.14 -2.74 -3.86
C ALA A 30 -0.32 -3.65 -2.71
N PHE A 31 -0.53 -3.07 -1.55
CA PHE A 31 -0.99 -3.74 -0.34
C PHE A 31 -2.41 -3.29 -0.02
N PRO A 32 -3.39 -4.20 0.15
CA PRO A 32 -4.73 -3.81 0.60
C PRO A 32 -4.66 -2.98 1.89
N SER A 33 -5.17 -1.75 1.85
CA SER A 33 -4.92 -0.73 2.88
C SER A 33 -5.51 -1.09 4.24
N HIS A 34 -6.57 -1.91 4.28
CA HIS A 34 -7.21 -2.33 5.52
C HIS A 34 -6.35 -3.25 6.40
N TRP A 35 -5.24 -3.81 5.84
CA TRP A 35 -4.23 -4.56 6.58
C TRP A 35 -3.06 -3.68 7.05
N VAL A 36 -2.93 -2.47 6.50
CA VAL A 36 -1.89 -1.51 6.90
C VAL A 36 -2.29 -0.87 8.23
N ARG A 37 -1.41 -0.95 9.23
CA ARG A 37 -1.59 -0.38 10.56
C ARG A 37 -0.83 0.90 10.76
N GLY A 38 0.25 1.09 10.01
CA GLY A 38 1.06 2.29 10.08
C GLY A 38 2.24 2.24 9.11
N ILE A 39 2.90 3.36 9.00
CA ILE A 39 4.15 3.54 8.24
C ILE A 39 5.08 4.32 9.14
N VAL A 40 6.29 3.79 9.36
CA VAL A 40 7.29 4.40 10.23
C VAL A 40 8.61 4.58 9.49
N THR A 41 9.51 5.38 10.03
CA THR A 41 10.86 5.51 9.47
C THR A 41 11.74 4.33 9.89
N PRO A 42 12.85 4.06 9.19
CA PRO A 42 13.80 3.02 9.63
C PRO A 42 14.39 3.28 11.02
N ALA A 43 14.52 4.54 11.43
CA ALA A 43 15.01 4.91 12.76
C ALA A 43 14.05 4.47 13.87
N ASP A 44 12.75 4.49 13.60
CA ASP A 44 11.71 4.06 14.55
C ASP A 44 11.52 2.53 14.55
N GLY A 45 12.20 1.85 13.62
CA GLY A 45 11.99 0.43 13.31
C GLY A 45 12.60 -0.58 14.28
N GLY A 46 13.19 -0.16 15.43
CA GLY A 46 13.81 -1.07 16.40
C GLY A 46 15.05 -1.81 15.85
N GLN A 47 15.88 -2.36 16.74
CA GLN A 47 17.10 -3.08 16.35
C GLN A 47 16.95 -4.61 16.46
N ASP A 48 15.97 -5.12 17.19
CA ASP A 48 15.87 -6.53 17.60
C ASP A 48 14.95 -7.40 16.73
N GLY A 49 14.83 -7.10 15.43
CA GLY A 49 13.96 -7.90 14.55
C GLY A 49 12.46 -7.66 14.74
N HIS A 50 12.08 -6.73 15.61
CA HIS A 50 10.71 -6.33 15.87
C HIS A 50 10.55 -4.80 15.84
N VAL A 51 9.39 -4.34 15.40
CA VAL A 51 8.97 -2.94 15.49
C VAL A 51 7.84 -2.85 16.50
N THR A 52 8.00 -2.03 17.53
CA THR A 52 6.92 -1.76 18.49
C THR A 52 6.21 -0.47 18.10
N TRP A 53 4.90 -0.55 17.88
CA TRP A 53 4.06 0.58 17.51
C TRP A 53 2.67 0.48 18.13
N ALA A 54 2.21 1.56 18.78
CA ALA A 54 0.90 1.62 19.42
C ALA A 54 0.61 0.41 20.35
N ASN A 55 1.59 0.00 21.16
CA ASN A 55 1.56 -1.14 22.08
C ASN A 55 1.43 -2.52 21.39
N ALA A 56 1.63 -2.60 20.08
CA ALA A 56 1.70 -3.85 19.33
C ALA A 56 3.12 -4.10 18.81
N SER A 57 3.52 -5.38 18.77
CA SER A 57 4.81 -5.82 18.22
C SER A 57 4.61 -6.38 16.82
N TYR A 58 5.45 -5.94 15.89
CA TYR A 58 5.45 -6.38 14.49
C TYR A 58 6.78 -7.06 14.18
N GLU A 59 6.74 -8.34 13.91
CA GLU A 59 7.92 -9.11 13.53
C GLU A 59 8.44 -8.63 12.16
N ARG A 60 9.74 -8.39 12.08
CA ARG A 60 10.38 -7.88 10.87
C ARG A 60 10.56 -9.00 9.85
N THR A 61 10.15 -8.74 8.63
CA THR A 61 10.26 -9.66 7.51
C THR A 61 10.97 -8.99 6.33
N ASP A 62 11.85 -9.70 5.67
CA ASP A 62 12.43 -9.27 4.39
C ASP A 62 11.50 -9.64 3.24
N LEU A 63 10.49 -8.80 3.04
CA LEU A 63 9.47 -9.04 2.03
C LEU A 63 10.05 -8.94 0.60
N ALA A 64 11.02 -8.06 0.37
CA ALA A 64 11.67 -7.92 -0.94
C ALA A 64 12.36 -9.23 -1.35
N ARG A 65 13.15 -9.81 -0.44
CA ARG A 65 13.79 -11.11 -0.65
C ARG A 65 12.76 -12.21 -0.89
N ARG A 66 11.69 -12.24 -0.12
CA ARG A 66 10.61 -13.23 -0.28
C ARG A 66 9.89 -13.09 -1.62
N LEU A 67 9.69 -11.87 -2.13
CA LEU A 67 9.14 -11.59 -3.45
C LEU A 67 10.16 -11.75 -4.59
N THR A 68 11.42 -12.04 -4.25
CA THR A 68 12.52 -12.15 -5.22
C THR A 68 12.78 -10.81 -5.94
N ILE A 69 12.56 -9.71 -5.23
CA ILE A 69 12.80 -8.35 -5.69
C ILE A 69 14.15 -7.89 -5.13
N GLN A 70 15.00 -7.33 -5.97
CA GLN A 70 16.24 -6.71 -5.53
C GLN A 70 15.93 -5.32 -4.95
N ALA A 71 15.84 -5.22 -3.63
CA ALA A 71 15.64 -3.95 -2.94
C ALA A 71 16.86 -3.05 -3.08
N LYS A 72 16.63 -1.75 -3.04
CA LYS A 72 17.69 -0.76 -2.88
C LYS A 72 18.12 -0.74 -1.41
N GLY A 73 19.32 -0.25 -1.15
CA GLY A 73 19.79 0.00 0.23
C GLY A 73 18.91 1.03 0.95
N VAL A 74 19.06 1.13 2.26
CA VAL A 74 18.30 2.11 3.08
C VAL A 74 18.64 3.52 2.63
N THR A 75 17.62 4.31 2.32
CA THR A 75 17.69 5.72 1.92
C THR A 75 16.77 6.57 2.80
N ALA A 76 16.80 7.88 2.63
CA ALA A 76 15.88 8.80 3.33
C ALA A 76 14.40 8.56 2.96
N GLU A 77 14.11 8.00 1.79
CA GLU A 77 12.76 7.66 1.34
C GLU A 77 12.27 6.29 1.85
N THR A 78 13.18 5.45 2.35
CA THR A 78 12.84 4.13 2.88
C THR A 78 11.84 4.26 4.02
N ARG A 79 10.83 3.40 4.00
CA ARG A 79 9.80 3.32 5.04
C ARG A 79 9.61 1.88 5.47
N ILE A 80 9.15 1.70 6.69
CA ILE A 80 8.74 0.41 7.23
C ILE A 80 7.21 0.41 7.30
N VAL A 81 6.59 -0.53 6.62
CA VAL A 81 5.15 -0.74 6.63
C VAL A 81 4.81 -1.73 7.73
N LEU A 82 3.87 -1.35 8.59
CA LEU A 82 3.30 -2.18 9.65
C LEU A 82 2.02 -2.81 9.11
N TYR A 83 1.98 -4.13 9.04
CA TYR A 83 0.96 -4.90 8.36
C TYR A 83 0.42 -5.99 9.25
N ALA A 84 -0.88 -6.02 9.50
CA ALA A 84 -1.44 -6.95 10.48
C ALA A 84 -2.92 -7.24 10.26
N ASN A 85 -3.32 -8.41 10.75
CA ASN A 85 -4.70 -8.77 11.04
C ASN A 85 -4.84 -9.11 12.55
N GLU A 86 -5.93 -9.78 12.91
CA GLU A 86 -6.18 -10.21 14.30
C GLU A 86 -5.25 -11.33 14.77
N GLN A 87 -4.63 -12.08 13.85
CA GLN A 87 -3.83 -13.28 14.14
C GLN A 87 -2.32 -13.03 14.06
N ARG A 88 -1.88 -12.18 13.14
CA ARG A 88 -0.47 -11.96 12.80
C ARG A 88 -0.15 -10.50 12.52
N SER A 89 1.06 -10.12 12.94
CA SER A 89 1.62 -8.78 12.71
C SER A 89 3.00 -8.91 12.09
N ARG A 90 3.24 -8.19 11.00
CA ARG A 90 4.52 -8.17 10.29
C ARG A 90 4.92 -6.73 9.98
N SER A 91 6.23 -6.49 9.91
CA SER A 91 6.78 -5.25 9.39
C SER A 91 7.78 -5.55 8.29
N PHE A 92 7.81 -4.71 7.27
CA PHE A 92 8.75 -4.85 6.17
C PHE A 92 9.16 -3.50 5.60
N ALA A 93 10.40 -3.42 5.11
CA ALA A 93 10.90 -2.22 4.47
C ALA A 93 10.42 -2.13 3.01
N VAL A 94 10.15 -0.90 2.59
CA VAL A 94 9.91 -0.52 1.19
C VAL A 94 10.82 0.64 0.85
N ASP A 95 11.28 0.73 -0.41
CA ASP A 95 12.21 1.80 -0.81
C ASP A 95 11.54 3.17 -0.77
N LYS A 96 10.25 3.22 -1.14
CA LYS A 96 9.44 4.44 -1.10
C LYS A 96 7.96 4.10 -1.02
N VAL A 97 7.20 4.89 -0.28
CA VAL A 97 5.73 4.87 -0.34
C VAL A 97 5.29 5.84 -1.44
N VAL A 98 4.53 5.32 -2.40
CA VAL A 98 3.95 6.11 -3.50
C VAL A 98 2.70 6.83 -3.02
N GLY A 99 1.79 6.12 -2.32
CA GLY A 99 0.58 6.69 -1.77
C GLY A 99 -0.53 5.67 -1.53
N LEU A 100 -1.70 6.19 -1.14
CA LEU A 100 -2.94 5.44 -1.07
C LEU A 100 -3.73 5.68 -2.35
N ILE A 101 -4.11 4.60 -3.03
CA ILE A 101 -4.80 4.65 -4.32
C ILE A 101 -6.10 3.86 -4.24
N ASP A 102 -7.19 4.46 -4.66
CA ASP A 102 -8.49 3.81 -4.79
C ASP A 102 -8.62 3.27 -6.22
N VAL A 103 -8.78 1.96 -6.35
CA VAL A 103 -8.87 1.26 -7.63
C VAL A 103 -10.24 0.62 -7.75
N GLU A 104 -10.96 0.89 -8.83
CA GLU A 104 -12.20 0.18 -9.12
C GLU A 104 -11.92 -1.30 -9.33
N ARG A 105 -12.76 -2.18 -8.78
CA ARG A 105 -12.58 -3.64 -8.90
C ARG A 105 -12.49 -4.13 -10.33
N THR A 106 -13.17 -3.46 -11.24
CA THR A 106 -13.17 -3.76 -12.68
C THR A 106 -11.83 -3.51 -13.35
N LEU A 107 -10.97 -2.67 -12.75
CA LEU A 107 -9.63 -2.37 -13.23
C LEU A 107 -8.57 -3.34 -12.68
N ILE A 108 -8.93 -4.17 -11.71
CA ILE A 108 -8.04 -5.19 -11.17
C ILE A 108 -8.04 -6.37 -12.13
N GLN A 109 -6.87 -6.67 -12.68
CA GLN A 109 -6.66 -7.73 -13.64
C GLN A 109 -6.04 -8.96 -12.96
N PRO A 110 -6.40 -10.18 -13.41
CA PRO A 110 -5.72 -11.39 -12.96
C PRO A 110 -4.25 -11.38 -13.42
N LEU A 111 -3.43 -12.15 -12.72
CA LEU A 111 -2.03 -12.32 -13.12
C LEU A 111 -1.95 -12.97 -14.51
N PRO A 112 -1.12 -12.42 -15.41
CA PRO A 112 -0.83 -13.02 -16.71
C PRO A 112 -0.33 -14.46 -16.60
N ALA A 113 -0.42 -15.23 -17.69
CA ALA A 113 -0.13 -16.68 -17.71
C ALA A 113 1.35 -17.01 -17.43
N GLN A 114 2.26 -16.05 -17.65
CA GLN A 114 3.68 -16.20 -17.34
C GLN A 114 3.99 -16.31 -15.84
N PHE A 115 3.13 -15.76 -14.97
CA PHE A 115 3.24 -15.96 -13.53
C PHE A 115 2.84 -17.40 -13.18
N ARG A 116 3.77 -18.17 -12.61
CA ARG A 116 3.57 -19.60 -12.34
C ARG A 116 3.95 -19.97 -10.90
N GLY A 117 3.43 -21.13 -10.45
CA GLY A 117 3.81 -21.71 -9.16
C GLY A 117 3.64 -20.72 -8.00
N GLY A 118 4.68 -20.59 -7.19
CA GLY A 118 4.68 -19.77 -5.97
C GLY A 118 4.44 -18.27 -6.20
N GLU A 119 4.59 -17.74 -7.42
CA GLU A 119 4.27 -16.35 -7.72
C GLU A 119 2.77 -16.08 -7.58
N ARG A 120 1.93 -17.03 -8.00
CA ARG A 120 0.46 -16.94 -7.86
C ARG A 120 -0.02 -17.08 -6.42
N GLU A 121 0.79 -17.63 -5.53
CA GLU A 121 0.51 -17.63 -4.10
C GLU A 121 0.85 -16.28 -3.47
N ARG A 122 1.90 -15.61 -3.96
CA ARG A 122 2.41 -14.34 -3.45
C ARG A 122 1.60 -13.14 -3.90
N LEU A 123 1.03 -13.22 -5.11
CA LEU A 123 0.37 -12.11 -5.79
C LEU A 123 -1.07 -12.50 -6.15
N LEU A 124 -2.00 -11.56 -6.01
CA LEU A 124 -3.42 -11.76 -6.31
C LEU A 124 -3.81 -11.29 -7.72
N GLY A 125 -3.09 -10.33 -8.27
CA GLY A 125 -3.39 -9.69 -9.54
C GLY A 125 -2.55 -8.45 -9.73
N LEU A 126 -2.99 -7.61 -10.63
CA LEU A 126 -2.36 -6.32 -10.92
C LEU A 126 -3.40 -5.27 -11.31
N PHE A 127 -3.00 -4.00 -11.26
CA PHE A 127 -3.70 -2.90 -11.92
C PHE A 127 -2.70 -1.96 -12.58
N VAL A 128 -3.18 -1.21 -13.55
CA VAL A 128 -2.39 -0.24 -14.30
C VAL A 128 -2.78 1.15 -13.83
N GLU A 129 -1.81 1.91 -13.37
CA GLU A 129 -1.92 3.33 -13.11
C GLU A 129 -1.21 4.09 -14.25
N SER A 130 -1.45 5.39 -14.38
CA SER A 130 -1.02 6.21 -15.54
C SER A 130 0.43 5.99 -15.98
N SER A 131 1.35 5.71 -15.05
CA SER A 131 2.80 5.60 -15.31
C SER A 131 3.44 4.29 -14.86
N TYR A 132 2.69 3.38 -14.23
CA TYR A 132 3.24 2.10 -13.74
C TYR A 132 2.19 0.99 -13.66
N ILE A 133 2.68 -0.23 -13.55
CA ILE A 133 1.89 -1.41 -13.21
C ILE A 133 2.17 -1.74 -11.75
N ALA A 134 1.12 -1.91 -10.94
CA ALA A 134 1.23 -2.32 -9.55
C ALA A 134 0.80 -3.78 -9.40
N LEU A 135 1.66 -4.60 -8.80
CA LEU A 135 1.37 -5.98 -8.44
C LEU A 135 0.71 -6.04 -7.08
N ILE A 136 -0.43 -6.70 -6.96
CA ILE A 136 -1.19 -6.78 -5.72
C ILE A 136 -0.66 -7.94 -4.88
N ALA A 137 -0.04 -7.63 -3.74
CA ALA A 137 0.45 -8.62 -2.80
C ALA A 137 -0.70 -9.38 -2.12
N ASN A 138 -0.55 -10.69 -1.98
CA ASN A 138 -1.47 -11.51 -1.22
C ASN A 138 -1.27 -11.32 0.29
N PRO A 139 -2.22 -10.71 1.02
CA PRO A 139 -2.06 -10.43 2.44
C PRO A 139 -1.89 -11.70 3.29
N PHE A 140 -2.52 -12.80 2.91
CA PHE A 140 -2.37 -14.07 3.60
C PHE A 140 -0.94 -14.60 3.49
N TRP A 141 -0.35 -14.51 2.29
CA TRP A 141 1.03 -14.91 2.09
C TRP A 141 2.02 -13.95 2.79
N VAL A 142 1.77 -12.63 2.76
CA VAL A 142 2.59 -11.63 3.47
C VAL A 142 2.62 -11.93 4.97
N LEU A 143 1.48 -12.28 5.57
CA LEU A 143 1.34 -12.59 6.99
C LEU A 143 1.61 -14.07 7.35
N GLU A 144 1.98 -14.90 6.36
CA GLU A 144 2.21 -16.35 6.56
C GLU A 144 1.00 -17.07 7.17
N LEU A 145 -0.16 -16.71 6.70
CA LEU A 145 -1.41 -17.36 7.04
C LEU A 145 -1.74 -18.45 6.02
N PRO A 146 -2.56 -19.45 6.38
CA PRO A 146 -3.06 -20.43 5.41
C PRO A 146 -3.71 -19.73 4.23
N SER A 147 -3.27 -20.09 3.02
CA SER A 147 -3.68 -19.43 1.78
C SER A 147 -5.18 -19.52 1.55
N ARG A 148 -5.84 -18.37 1.44
CA ARG A 148 -7.13 -18.25 0.76
C ARG A 148 -6.84 -17.66 -0.62
N THR A 149 -7.03 -18.47 -1.65
CA THR A 149 -6.64 -18.14 -3.04
C THR A 149 -7.71 -17.36 -3.80
N ASN A 150 -8.86 -17.10 -3.20
CA ASN A 150 -9.91 -16.38 -3.90
C ASN A 150 -9.72 -14.86 -3.72
N VAL A 151 -9.32 -14.20 -4.81
CA VAL A 151 -9.12 -12.74 -4.90
C VAL A 151 -10.36 -11.98 -4.40
N LEU A 152 -11.55 -12.49 -4.68
CA LEU A 152 -12.81 -11.85 -4.29
C LEU A 152 -13.04 -11.91 -2.78
N ASP A 153 -12.61 -12.97 -2.10
CA ASP A 153 -12.76 -13.10 -0.65
C ASP A 153 -11.82 -12.16 0.11
N VAL A 154 -10.62 -11.90 -0.43
CA VAL A 154 -9.65 -10.97 0.16
C VAL A 154 -10.20 -9.53 0.17
N PHE A 155 -10.98 -9.16 -0.85
CA PHE A 155 -11.58 -7.84 -0.98
C PHE A 155 -12.99 -7.74 -0.39
N ALA A 156 -13.66 -8.88 -0.14
CA ALA A 156 -15.01 -8.93 0.44
C ALA A 156 -15.04 -8.73 1.96
N LEU A 157 -13.90 -8.93 2.64
CA LEU A 157 -13.83 -9.01 4.11
C LEU A 157 -14.10 -7.72 4.88
N ARG A 158 -14.48 -6.59 4.26
CA ARG A 158 -15.09 -5.44 4.97
C ARG A 158 -15.87 -4.48 4.06
N VAL A 159 -16.98 -4.92 3.51
CA VAL A 159 -18.04 -3.97 3.13
C VAL A 159 -18.99 -3.73 4.31
N SER A 160 -18.90 -4.53 5.39
CA SER A 160 -19.94 -4.64 6.44
C SER A 160 -19.80 -3.70 7.64
N GLU A 161 -18.68 -2.98 7.87
CA GLU A 161 -18.51 -2.29 9.16
C GLU A 161 -17.77 -0.95 9.13
N ARG A 162 -18.03 -0.06 8.17
CA ARG A 162 -17.69 1.36 8.39
C ARG A 162 -18.88 2.25 8.14
N ARG A 163 -19.40 2.83 9.24
CA ARG A 163 -20.27 4.01 9.17
C ARG A 163 -19.54 5.12 8.42
N PRO A 164 -20.22 5.83 7.48
CA PRO A 164 -19.59 6.98 6.82
C PRO A 164 -19.34 8.06 7.88
N GLY A 165 -18.08 8.40 8.12
CA GLY A 165 -17.71 9.49 9.04
C GLY A 165 -16.52 9.24 9.97
N GLU A 166 -16.04 8.02 10.13
CA GLU A 166 -14.91 7.76 11.01
C GLU A 166 -13.58 7.77 10.20
N PHE A 167 -13.08 8.97 9.99
CA PHE A 167 -11.73 9.20 9.49
C PHE A 167 -10.78 8.82 10.63
N ASP A 168 -10.05 7.73 10.46
CA ASP A 168 -9.06 7.31 11.45
C ASP A 168 -7.91 8.33 11.48
N SER A 169 -8.01 9.28 12.42
CA SER A 169 -7.02 10.33 12.70
C SER A 169 -5.64 9.78 13.15
N ARG A 170 -5.44 8.47 13.10
CA ARG A 170 -4.20 7.80 13.51
C ARG A 170 -3.18 7.63 12.38
N LEU A 171 -3.55 7.88 11.12
CA LEU A 171 -2.59 8.02 10.03
C LEU A 171 -1.98 9.44 10.04
N ARG A 172 -1.37 9.85 11.14
CA ARG A 172 -0.56 11.06 11.18
C ARG A 172 0.73 10.79 10.40
N LEU A 173 0.80 11.35 9.20
CA LEU A 173 2.10 11.65 8.60
C LEU A 173 2.82 12.59 9.58
N PRO A 174 4.10 12.34 9.91
CA PRO A 174 4.84 13.27 10.77
C PRO A 174 4.84 14.66 10.12
N SER A 175 4.42 15.67 10.87
CA SER A 175 4.20 17.06 10.46
C SER A 175 5.44 17.78 9.93
N ALA A 176 6.63 17.18 10.04
CA ALA A 176 7.90 17.79 9.65
C ALA A 176 8.13 17.95 8.13
N ALA A 177 7.29 17.34 7.28
CA ALA A 177 7.49 17.42 5.82
C ALA A 177 6.78 18.62 5.15
N LEU A 178 5.95 19.36 5.90
CA LEU A 178 5.17 20.48 5.34
C LEU A 178 5.77 21.87 5.61
N GLU A 179 6.71 21.99 6.54
CA GLU A 179 7.32 23.30 6.86
C GLU A 179 8.52 23.66 5.97
N GLU A 180 9.24 22.70 5.39
CA GLU A 180 10.39 22.99 4.53
C GLU A 180 10.02 23.51 3.13
N ALA A 181 8.80 23.24 2.65
CA ALA A 181 8.38 23.73 1.33
C ALA A 181 7.98 25.21 1.31
N SER A 182 7.71 25.83 2.47
CA SER A 182 7.29 27.23 2.57
C SER A 182 8.43 28.22 2.76
N ALA A 183 9.62 27.76 3.14
CA ALA A 183 10.76 28.61 3.44
C ALA A 183 11.65 28.97 2.23
N MET A 184 11.49 28.32 1.08
CA MET A 184 12.34 28.56 -0.11
C MET A 184 11.76 29.54 -1.13
N SER A 185 10.62 30.19 -0.86
CA SER A 185 9.97 31.10 -1.82
C SER A 185 10.14 32.61 -1.50
N VAL A 186 10.94 33.00 -0.52
CA VAL A 186 11.20 34.41 -0.23
C VAL A 186 12.69 34.67 -0.20
N GLY A 187 13.27 34.99 -1.33
CA GLY A 187 14.69 35.38 -1.36
C GLY A 187 15.30 35.52 -2.74
N SER A 188 14.68 36.24 -3.66
CA SER A 188 15.42 36.78 -4.80
C SER A 188 14.70 38.02 -5.38
N ALA A 189 14.95 39.13 -4.74
CA ALA A 189 14.77 40.46 -5.34
C ALA A 189 15.72 41.42 -4.64
N LYS A 190 16.95 41.52 -5.12
CA LYS A 190 17.71 42.77 -5.25
C LYS A 190 19.00 42.51 -6.00
#